data_13503525a8ffd3fde1032748254ca3d4
#
_entry.id   13503525a8ffd3fde1032748254ca3d4
#
_cell.length_a   1.000
_cell.length_b   1.000
_cell.length_c   1.000
_cell.angle_alpha   90.00
_cell.angle_beta   90.00
_cell.angle_gamma   90.00
#
_symmetry.space_group_name_H-M   'P 1'
#
loop_
_entity.id
_entity.type
_entity.pdbx_description
1 polymer ?
#
loop_
_entity_poly.entity_id
_entity_poly.type
_entity_poly.pdbx_seq_one_letter_code
_entity_poly.pdbx_strand_id
1 'polypeptide(L)'
;MMAGLSEVYKGLWAGDIEPGNAKISRGENYLGLPWVILDYPRIFGREDVLAIRTMFWWGHAFSITLHLKGKYQQIYLPVIVARRAGLAAAGFHIGIGDDEWRHELVAENYAPLDAVDAIGAGRPFLKLSAAVGLDRWVEAPQLLGELFDLLAGMSTH
;
A
#
# COMPACT_ATOMS: atom_id res chain seq x y z
N MET A 1 2.02 9.68 15.54
CA MET A 1 1.54 9.78 14.15
C MET A 1 0.77 8.54 13.68
N MET A 2 1.31 7.34 13.86
CA MET A 2 0.65 6.12 13.36
C MET A 2 -0.70 5.85 14.02
N ALA A 3 -0.84 6.09 15.32
CA ALA A 3 -2.12 5.96 16.00
C ALA A 3 -3.17 6.92 15.44
N GLY A 4 -2.79 8.17 15.16
CA GLY A 4 -3.66 9.17 14.54
C GLY A 4 -4.07 8.78 13.12
N LEU A 5 -3.13 8.27 12.31
CA LEU A 5 -3.42 7.74 10.98
C LEU A 5 -4.38 6.55 11.04
N SER A 6 -4.19 5.67 12.00
CA SER A 6 -5.10 4.53 12.20
C SER A 6 -6.55 5.00 12.35
N GLU A 7 -6.79 6.03 13.15
CA GLU A 7 -8.14 6.58 13.34
C GLU A 7 -8.69 7.21 12.05
N VAL A 8 -7.85 7.94 11.32
CA VAL A 8 -8.23 8.50 10.01
C VAL A 8 -8.60 7.38 9.03
N TYR A 9 -7.78 6.36 8.93
CA TYR A 9 -8.01 5.25 8.02
C TYR A 9 -9.30 4.48 8.33
N LYS A 10 -9.59 4.27 9.62
CA LYS A 10 -10.84 3.62 10.04
C LYS A 10 -12.07 4.42 9.58
N GLY A 11 -12.00 5.74 9.65
CA GLY A 11 -13.06 6.60 9.18
C GLY A 11 -13.23 6.61 7.65
N LEU A 12 -12.17 6.37 6.90
CA LEU A 12 -12.18 6.35 5.45
C LEU A 12 -12.58 4.99 4.85
N TRP A 13 -12.44 3.91 5.60
CA TRP A 13 -12.79 2.57 5.13
C TRP A 13 -14.30 2.40 5.11
N ALA A 14 -14.89 2.24 3.93
CA ALA A 14 -16.33 2.16 3.73
C ALA A 14 -16.77 0.96 2.88
N GLY A 15 -15.86 0.04 2.58
CA GLY A 15 -16.17 -1.14 1.79
C GLY A 15 -16.91 -2.22 2.57
N ASP A 16 -17.46 -3.19 1.84
CA ASP A 16 -18.19 -4.32 2.43
C ASP A 16 -17.24 -5.37 3.04
N ILE A 17 -15.96 -5.30 2.71
CA ILE A 17 -14.97 -6.23 3.24
C ILE A 17 -14.61 -5.83 4.67
N GLU A 18 -14.72 -6.77 5.60
CA GLU A 18 -14.33 -6.55 6.99
C GLU A 18 -12.81 -6.34 7.08
N PRO A 19 -12.34 -5.16 7.55
CA PRO A 19 -10.94 -4.81 7.40
C PRO A 19 -9.99 -5.47 8.42
N GLY A 20 -10.51 -6.11 9.44
CA GLY A 20 -9.70 -6.59 10.57
C GLY A 20 -9.27 -5.45 11.49
N ASN A 21 -8.47 -5.78 12.49
CA ASN A 21 -7.94 -4.81 13.44
C ASN A 21 -6.68 -4.14 12.90
N ALA A 22 -6.56 -2.84 13.12
CA ALA A 22 -5.33 -2.12 12.83
C ALA A 22 -4.18 -2.63 13.72
N LYS A 23 -2.99 -2.73 13.17
CA LYS A 23 -1.80 -3.13 13.92
C LYS A 23 -0.64 -2.19 13.65
N ILE A 24 -0.05 -1.67 14.71
CA ILE A 24 1.18 -0.88 14.65
C ILE A 24 2.33 -1.78 15.11
N SER A 25 3.34 -1.91 14.26
CA SER A 25 4.53 -2.70 14.53
C SER A 25 5.76 -1.84 14.41
N ARG A 26 6.79 -2.15 15.19
CA ARG A 26 8.06 -1.43 15.18
C ARG A 26 9.21 -2.42 15.10
N GLY A 27 10.29 -1.98 14.45
CA GLY A 27 11.53 -2.73 14.41
C GLY A 27 12.70 -1.78 14.30
N GLU A 28 13.88 -2.29 14.58
CA GLU A 28 15.09 -1.49 14.60
C GLU A 28 16.00 -1.75 13.39
N ASN A 29 15.71 -2.78 12.62
CA ASN A 29 16.60 -3.20 11.55
C ASN A 29 15.85 -3.73 10.33
N TYR A 30 15.49 -2.82 9.42
CA TYR A 30 15.18 -3.17 8.03
C TYR A 30 16.29 -2.57 7.17
N LEU A 31 17.14 -3.44 6.60
CA LEU A 31 18.35 -3.02 5.87
C LEU A 31 19.23 -2.05 6.69
N GLY A 32 19.34 -2.33 8.00
CA GLY A 32 20.18 -1.57 8.92
C GLY A 32 19.52 -0.39 9.62
N LEU A 33 18.23 -0.11 9.37
CA LEU A 33 17.57 1.09 9.85
C LEU A 33 16.24 0.81 10.55
N PRO A 34 15.86 1.63 11.53
CA PRO A 34 14.57 1.48 12.23
C PRO A 34 13.38 1.74 11.30
N TRP A 35 12.24 1.15 11.67
CA TRP A 35 10.98 1.32 10.95
C TRP A 35 9.78 1.27 11.89
N VAL A 36 8.67 1.88 11.44
CA VAL A 36 7.35 1.77 12.05
C VAL A 36 6.35 1.46 10.95
N ILE A 37 5.47 0.51 11.19
CA ILE A 37 4.47 0.07 10.23
C ILE A 37 3.08 0.15 10.87
N LEU A 38 2.11 0.67 10.10
CA LEU A 38 0.68 0.57 10.38
C LEU A 38 0.05 -0.30 9.30
N ASP A 39 -0.52 -1.43 9.69
CA ASP A 39 -1.31 -2.30 8.80
C ASP A 39 -2.80 -2.10 9.07
N TYR A 40 -3.52 -1.55 8.10
CA TYR A 40 -4.97 -1.42 8.10
C TYR A 40 -5.48 -1.06 6.70
N PRO A 41 -6.44 -1.76 6.08
CA PRO A 41 -6.99 -3.04 6.54
C PRO A 41 -5.90 -4.11 6.66
N ARG A 42 -6.17 -5.18 7.41
CA ARG A 42 -5.16 -6.16 7.74
C ARG A 42 -5.74 -7.58 7.67
N ILE A 43 -5.73 -8.13 6.47
CA ILE A 43 -6.14 -9.51 6.21
C ILE A 43 -4.93 -10.23 5.61
N PHE A 44 -4.25 -11.02 6.42
CA PHE A 44 -3.10 -11.82 6.02
C PHE A 44 -3.47 -13.30 6.14
N GLY A 45 -4.17 -13.82 5.13
CA GLY A 45 -4.43 -15.22 5.01
C GLY A 45 -3.26 -15.94 4.33
N ARG A 46 -3.31 -17.25 4.32
CA ARG A 46 -2.31 -18.08 3.67
C ARG A 46 -2.32 -17.91 2.15
N GLU A 47 -3.52 -17.85 1.56
CA GLU A 47 -3.72 -17.75 0.12
C GLU A 47 -4.30 -16.40 -0.30
N ASP A 48 -5.04 -15.76 0.59
CA ASP A 48 -5.75 -14.52 0.33
C ASP A 48 -5.22 -13.40 1.21
N VAL A 49 -4.79 -12.31 0.60
CA VAL A 49 -4.27 -11.14 1.31
C VAL A 49 -4.97 -9.88 0.83
N LEU A 50 -5.41 -9.08 1.78
CA LEU A 50 -5.81 -7.68 1.57
C LEU A 50 -5.23 -6.88 2.72
N ALA A 51 -4.21 -6.08 2.44
CA ALA A 51 -3.61 -5.22 3.44
C ALA A 51 -3.16 -3.91 2.82
N ILE A 52 -3.29 -2.84 3.59
CA ILE A 52 -2.67 -1.56 3.27
C ILE A 52 -1.67 -1.27 4.37
N ARG A 53 -0.42 -1.19 3.99
CA ARG A 53 0.70 -0.98 4.89
C ARG A 53 1.25 0.42 4.73
N THR A 54 1.22 1.20 5.80
CA THR A 54 1.88 2.49 5.86
C THR A 54 3.17 2.32 6.65
N MET A 55 4.29 2.67 6.05
CA MET A 55 5.61 2.47 6.65
C MET A 55 6.35 3.80 6.74
N PHE A 56 6.92 4.06 7.89
CA PHE A 56 7.98 5.03 8.06
C PHE A 56 9.30 4.26 8.20
N TRP A 57 10.18 4.42 7.24
CA TRP A 57 11.51 3.84 7.26
C TRP A 57 12.52 4.94 7.51
N TRP A 58 13.18 4.86 8.64
CA TRP A 58 14.05 5.93 9.13
C TRP A 58 15.11 6.31 8.08
N GLY A 59 15.25 7.62 7.85
CA GLY A 59 16.23 8.12 6.88
C GLY A 59 15.85 7.99 5.41
N HIS A 60 14.69 7.42 5.09
CA HIS A 60 14.26 7.20 3.70
C HIS A 60 12.98 7.94 3.36
N ALA A 61 11.84 7.39 3.70
CA ALA A 61 10.56 7.95 3.31
C ALA A 61 9.41 7.35 4.12
N PHE A 62 8.24 7.99 4.03
CA PHE A 62 6.98 7.31 4.27
C PHE A 62 6.57 6.59 2.99
N SER A 63 5.94 5.46 3.12
CA SER A 63 5.31 4.76 2.00
C SER A 63 3.96 4.20 2.38
N ILE A 64 3.07 4.06 1.40
CA ILE A 64 1.81 3.38 1.56
C ILE A 64 1.71 2.32 0.46
N THR A 65 1.39 1.09 0.84
CA THR A 65 1.42 -0.05 -0.06
C THR A 65 0.14 -0.86 0.07
N LEU A 66 -0.55 -1.06 -1.04
CA LEU A 66 -1.64 -2.03 -1.15
C LEU A 66 -1.02 -3.39 -1.52
N HIS A 67 -1.30 -4.40 -0.72
CA HIS A 67 -0.84 -5.77 -0.94
C HIS A 67 -2.04 -6.69 -1.13
N LEU A 68 -2.13 -7.31 -2.29
CA LEU A 68 -3.24 -8.17 -2.70
C LEU A 68 -2.73 -9.54 -3.11
N LYS A 69 -3.49 -10.56 -2.74
CA LYS A 69 -3.21 -11.94 -3.13
C LYS A 69 -4.52 -12.74 -3.15
N GLY A 70 -4.59 -13.75 -4.01
CA GLY A 70 -5.74 -14.65 -4.09
C GLY A 70 -7.03 -13.96 -4.49
N LYS A 71 -8.11 -14.22 -3.77
CA LYS A 71 -9.44 -13.68 -4.10
C LYS A 71 -9.50 -12.16 -4.10
N TYR A 72 -8.75 -11.51 -3.21
CA TYR A 72 -8.73 -10.05 -3.15
C TYR A 72 -8.02 -9.45 -4.36
N GLN A 73 -6.97 -10.10 -4.86
CA GLN A 73 -6.32 -9.69 -6.09
C GLN A 73 -7.30 -9.76 -7.28
N GLN A 74 -8.11 -10.82 -7.35
CA GLN A 74 -9.12 -10.97 -8.41
C GLN A 74 -10.20 -9.90 -8.32
N ILE A 75 -10.66 -9.58 -7.11
CA ILE A 75 -11.69 -8.55 -6.88
C ILE A 75 -11.19 -7.17 -7.28
N TYR A 76 -9.96 -6.83 -6.87
CA TYR A 76 -9.41 -5.48 -7.05
C TYR A 76 -8.83 -5.23 -8.44
N LEU A 77 -8.35 -6.26 -9.13
CA LEU A 77 -7.64 -6.09 -10.40
C LEU A 77 -8.43 -5.30 -11.44
N PRO A 78 -9.72 -5.60 -11.70
CA PRO A 78 -10.49 -4.82 -12.68
C PRO A 78 -10.61 -3.33 -12.30
N VAL A 79 -10.75 -3.04 -11.01
CA VAL A 79 -10.86 -1.67 -10.51
C VAL A 79 -9.52 -0.93 -10.68
N ILE A 80 -8.41 -1.59 -10.38
CA ILE A 80 -7.07 -1.03 -10.56
C ILE A 80 -6.82 -0.71 -12.04
N VAL A 81 -7.17 -1.62 -12.93
CA VAL A 81 -7.04 -1.39 -14.38
C VAL A 81 -7.87 -0.18 -14.81
N ALA A 82 -9.12 -0.09 -14.34
CA ALA A 82 -10.00 1.04 -14.67
C ALA A 82 -9.49 2.38 -14.13
N ARG A 83 -8.79 2.38 -13.00
CA ARG A 83 -8.28 3.59 -12.33
C ARG A 83 -6.79 3.80 -12.52
N ARG A 84 -6.17 3.08 -13.43
CA ARG A 84 -4.72 3.08 -13.65
C ARG A 84 -4.14 4.49 -13.80
N ALA A 85 -4.74 5.32 -14.64
CA ALA A 85 -4.23 6.68 -14.91
C ALA A 85 -4.25 7.55 -13.64
N GLY A 86 -5.33 7.49 -12.86
CA GLY A 86 -5.44 8.24 -11.60
C GLY A 86 -4.46 7.76 -10.54
N LEU A 87 -4.27 6.46 -10.44
CA LEU A 87 -3.30 5.87 -9.51
C LEU A 87 -1.87 6.24 -9.90
N ALA A 88 -1.54 6.17 -11.18
CA ALA A 88 -0.22 6.58 -11.68
C ALA A 88 0.03 8.06 -11.41
N ALA A 89 -0.97 8.92 -11.64
CA ALA A 89 -0.87 10.36 -11.39
C ALA A 89 -0.67 10.66 -9.90
N ALA A 90 -1.21 9.84 -9.00
CA ALA A 90 -1.02 9.97 -7.56
C ALA A 90 0.34 9.47 -7.08
N GLY A 91 1.15 8.87 -7.96
CA GLY A 91 2.50 8.40 -7.65
C GLY A 91 2.59 6.92 -7.31
N PHE A 92 1.55 6.13 -7.53
CA PHE A 92 1.61 4.69 -7.30
C PHE A 92 2.46 3.97 -8.34
N HIS A 93 3.28 3.05 -7.85
CA HIS A 93 4.12 2.14 -8.62
C HIS A 93 3.64 0.72 -8.41
N ILE A 94 3.89 -0.15 -9.37
CA ILE A 94 3.52 -1.56 -9.29
C ILE A 94 4.73 -2.41 -8.92
N GLY A 95 4.53 -3.38 -8.02
CA GLY A 95 5.57 -4.33 -7.64
C GLY A 95 5.93 -5.25 -8.80
N ILE A 96 7.21 -5.35 -9.10
CA ILE A 96 7.76 -6.21 -10.15
C ILE A 96 8.72 -7.27 -9.61
N GLY A 97 9.12 -7.15 -8.33
CA GLY A 97 9.98 -8.13 -7.67
C GLY A 97 9.25 -9.42 -7.35
N ASP A 98 10.00 -10.48 -7.07
CA ASP A 98 9.45 -11.80 -6.76
C ASP A 98 9.15 -11.97 -5.26
N ASP A 99 9.76 -11.15 -4.41
CA ASP A 99 9.57 -11.19 -2.97
C ASP A 99 8.47 -10.20 -2.55
N GLU A 100 7.29 -10.72 -2.20
CA GLU A 100 6.15 -9.90 -1.77
C GLU A 100 6.41 -9.14 -0.47
N TRP A 101 7.44 -9.50 0.29
CA TRP A 101 7.76 -8.90 1.58
C TRP A 101 8.82 -7.79 1.50
N ARG A 102 9.34 -7.51 0.32
CA ARG A 102 10.21 -6.34 0.13
C ARG A 102 9.40 -5.07 0.08
N HIS A 103 9.83 -4.07 0.85
CA HIS A 103 9.06 -2.84 1.08
C HIS A 103 9.68 -1.59 0.46
N GLU A 104 10.97 -1.62 0.11
CA GLU A 104 11.63 -0.45 -0.45
C GLU A 104 11.16 -0.16 -1.88
N LEU A 105 10.79 1.10 -2.12
CA LEU A 105 10.31 1.59 -3.42
C LEU A 105 11.53 1.96 -4.29
N VAL A 106 12.16 0.95 -4.86
CA VAL A 106 13.32 1.08 -5.75
C VAL A 106 13.03 0.37 -7.07
N ALA A 107 13.80 0.73 -8.12
CA ALA A 107 13.58 0.22 -9.48
C ALA A 107 13.67 -1.30 -9.61
N GLU A 108 14.38 -1.98 -8.70
CA GLU A 108 14.48 -3.44 -8.68
C GLU A 108 13.18 -4.11 -8.26
N ASN A 109 12.37 -3.42 -7.44
CA ASN A 109 11.14 -3.96 -6.87
C ASN A 109 9.88 -3.39 -7.49
N TYR A 110 9.94 -2.17 -8.01
CA TYR A 110 8.78 -1.43 -8.47
C TYR A 110 9.04 -0.73 -9.79
N ALA A 111 8.02 -0.64 -10.62
CA ALA A 111 8.02 0.13 -11.86
C ALA A 111 6.88 1.14 -11.85
N PRO A 112 7.00 2.26 -12.61
CA PRO A 112 5.86 3.14 -12.80
C PRO A 112 4.67 2.37 -13.34
N LEU A 113 3.49 2.67 -12.79
CA LEU A 113 2.28 1.91 -13.11
C LEU A 113 1.90 2.00 -14.60
N ASP A 114 2.20 3.11 -15.24
CA ASP A 114 1.94 3.34 -16.67
C ASP A 114 3.02 2.74 -17.60
N ALA A 115 4.14 2.27 -17.05
CA ALA A 115 5.22 1.65 -17.82
C ALA A 115 5.05 0.13 -18.00
N VAL A 116 4.02 -0.46 -17.37
CA VAL A 116 3.76 -1.91 -17.40
C VAL A 116 2.59 -2.19 -18.33
N ASP A 117 2.78 -3.09 -19.31
CA ASP A 117 1.76 -3.37 -20.32
C ASP A 117 0.53 -4.08 -19.75
N ALA A 118 0.75 -5.08 -18.88
CA ALA A 118 -0.32 -5.87 -18.30
C ALA A 118 -0.20 -5.89 -16.77
N ILE A 119 -1.18 -5.29 -16.08
CA ILE A 119 -1.21 -5.24 -14.64
C ILE A 119 -1.66 -6.59 -14.06
N GLY A 120 -0.82 -7.17 -13.20
CA GLY A 120 -1.16 -8.34 -12.42
C GLY A 120 -1.29 -9.66 -13.18
N ALA A 121 -1.05 -9.67 -14.48
CA ALA A 121 -1.21 -10.87 -15.30
C ALA A 121 -0.18 -11.93 -14.91
N GLY A 122 -0.68 -13.12 -14.48
CA GLY A 122 0.15 -14.25 -14.13
C GLY A 122 0.99 -14.09 -12.87
N ARG A 123 0.78 -13.03 -12.11
CA ARG A 123 1.55 -12.77 -10.88
C ARG A 123 0.87 -13.40 -9.67
N PRO A 124 1.63 -14.03 -8.75
CA PRO A 124 1.07 -14.64 -7.55
C PRO A 124 0.56 -13.63 -6.52
N PHE A 125 0.98 -12.38 -6.62
CA PHE A 125 0.52 -11.27 -5.77
C PHE A 125 0.56 -9.97 -6.56
N LEU A 126 -0.13 -8.94 -6.04
CA LEU A 126 -0.11 -7.60 -6.62
C LEU A 126 0.18 -6.59 -5.52
N LYS A 127 1.12 -5.69 -5.76
CA LYS A 127 1.44 -4.60 -4.84
C LYS A 127 1.48 -3.28 -5.59
N LEU A 128 0.80 -2.28 -5.01
CA LEU A 128 0.90 -0.89 -5.45
C LEU A 128 1.46 -0.07 -4.30
N SER A 129 2.47 0.74 -4.57
CA SER A 129 3.12 1.54 -3.54
C SER A 129 3.38 2.96 -4.01
N ALA A 130 3.18 3.91 -3.09
CA ALA A 130 3.52 5.31 -3.28
C ALA A 130 4.32 5.79 -2.08
N ALA A 131 5.23 6.76 -2.31
CA ALA A 131 6.07 7.30 -1.27
C ALA A 131 5.79 8.79 -1.03
N VAL A 132 5.97 9.21 0.23
CA VAL A 132 6.01 10.61 0.63
C VAL A 132 7.40 10.87 1.20
N GLY A 133 8.14 11.80 0.58
CA GLY A 133 9.50 12.12 1.00
C GLY A 133 9.57 12.75 2.39
N LEU A 134 10.71 12.62 3.04
CA LEU A 134 10.93 13.17 4.39
C LEU A 134 10.92 14.70 4.42
N ASP A 135 11.20 15.36 3.31
CA ASP A 135 11.10 16.82 3.16
C ASP A 135 9.65 17.32 3.35
N ARG A 136 8.67 16.42 3.22
CA ARG A 136 7.25 16.71 3.39
C ARG A 136 6.66 16.06 4.64
N TRP A 137 7.47 15.80 5.66
CA TRP A 137 7.03 15.07 6.85
C TRP A 137 5.89 15.76 7.62
N VAL A 138 5.82 17.09 7.58
CA VAL A 138 4.73 17.84 8.23
C VAL A 138 3.40 17.57 7.55
N GLU A 139 3.41 17.40 6.23
CA GLU A 139 2.23 17.13 5.42
C GLU A 139 1.92 15.63 5.31
N ALA A 140 2.82 14.77 5.78
CA ALA A 140 2.71 13.33 5.58
C ALA A 140 1.39 12.73 6.06
N PRO A 141 0.84 13.08 7.24
CA PRO A 141 -0.43 12.52 7.66
C PRO A 141 -1.57 12.82 6.69
N GLN A 142 -1.65 14.04 6.18
CA GLN A 142 -2.67 14.42 5.21
C GLN A 142 -2.46 13.69 3.87
N LEU A 143 -1.24 13.69 3.36
CA LEU A 143 -0.91 13.05 2.08
C LEU A 143 -1.16 11.53 2.14
N LEU A 144 -0.75 10.89 3.22
CA LEU A 144 -1.00 9.46 3.41
C LEU A 144 -2.50 9.16 3.53
N GLY A 145 -3.25 10.03 4.18
CA GLY A 145 -4.71 9.92 4.25
C GLY A 145 -5.36 10.01 2.87
N GLU A 146 -4.91 10.93 2.03
CA GLU A 146 -5.40 11.06 0.65
C GLU A 146 -5.07 9.82 -0.20
N LEU A 147 -3.85 9.29 -0.08
CA LEU A 147 -3.44 8.08 -0.78
C LEU A 147 -4.23 6.86 -0.29
N PHE A 148 -4.44 6.76 1.02
CA PHE A 148 -5.27 5.71 1.59
C PHE A 148 -6.70 5.77 1.05
N ASP A 149 -7.27 6.96 0.95
CA ASP A 149 -8.63 7.15 0.45
C ASP A 149 -8.78 6.64 -1.00
N LEU A 150 -7.77 6.88 -1.85
CA LEU A 150 -7.76 6.32 -3.19
C LEU A 150 -7.79 4.79 -3.19
N LEU A 151 -7.00 4.17 -2.32
CA LEU A 151 -6.97 2.71 -2.20
C LEU A 151 -8.26 2.16 -1.58
N ALA A 152 -8.74 2.79 -0.52
CA ALA A 152 -9.97 2.38 0.17
C ALA A 152 -11.20 2.52 -0.72
N GLY A 153 -11.24 3.56 -1.56
CA GLY A 153 -12.33 3.79 -2.50
C GLY A 153 -12.54 2.66 -3.51
N MET A 154 -11.52 1.86 -3.77
CA MET A 154 -11.63 0.71 -4.65
C MET A 154 -12.40 -0.45 -4.04
N SER A 155 -12.52 -0.51 -2.71
CA SER A 155 -13.23 -1.57 -1.99
C SER A 155 -14.76 -1.47 -2.11
N THR A 156 -15.28 -0.34 -2.59
CA THR A 156 -16.72 -0.09 -2.72
C THR A 156 -17.29 -0.50 -4.08
N HIS A 157 -16.48 -1.10 -4.93
CA HIS A 157 -16.88 -1.50 -6.29
C HIS A 157 -17.04 -3.01 -6.46
#